data_00d55ac2184e6c712b66e9ddf1bbf946
#
_entry.id   00d55ac2184e6c712b66e9ddf1bbf946
#
_cell.length_a   1.000
_cell.length_b   1.000
_cell.length_c   1.000
_cell.angle_alpha   90.00
_cell.angle_beta   90.00
_cell.angle_gamma   90.00
#
_symmetry.space_group_name_H-M   'P 1'
#
loop_
_entity.id
_entity.type
_entity.pdbx_description
1 polymer ?
#
loop_
_entity_poly.entity_id
_entity_poly.type
_entity_poly.pdbx_seq_one_letter_code
_entity_poly.pdbx_strand_id
1 'polypeptide(L)'
;MLDTLLGWLAPYSCYSCGRLGQGLCPKCKNNIINQLQQLPYPFVETRQAGVSVYYDAIWTVAPRQGVLADMVDDVKFAAKRGLAKELADVLAAAAPKSVQEWRRLAKAQSYRAAQRYTLQSSSEGARSDNSVTDDVIVTWVPTALSHVRQRGVDHAKLLARRYARHLGLPSRQLLVRRHQLAQKTAESRQQRARQADTAYAVAPHQKGYVSGSQIILIDDIITTGYTINAAARKFREAGAAQVYVLTVLQQIN
;
A
#
# COMPACT_ATOMS: atom_id res chain seq x y z
N MET A 1 -6.97 23.71 12.65
CA MET A 1 -6.49 25.00 13.15
C MET A 1 -5.28 24.87 14.09
N LEU A 2 -5.28 23.96 15.10
CA LEU A 2 -4.11 23.80 16.00
C LEU A 2 -2.82 23.40 15.25
N ASP A 3 -2.89 22.51 14.27
CA ASP A 3 -1.71 22.07 13.48
C ASP A 3 -1.07 23.21 12.68
N THR A 4 -1.85 24.20 12.26
CA THR A 4 -1.35 25.39 11.55
C THR A 4 -0.61 26.33 12.48
N LEU A 5 -1.08 26.49 13.72
CA LEU A 5 -0.45 27.33 14.74
C LEU A 5 0.85 26.70 15.28
N LEU A 6 0.85 25.38 15.51
CA LEU A 6 2.04 24.63 15.94
C LEU A 6 3.12 24.60 14.86
N GLY A 7 2.75 24.59 13.58
CA GLY A 7 3.70 24.70 12.46
C GLY A 7 4.42 26.06 12.39
N TRP A 8 3.85 27.11 12.98
CA TRP A 8 4.48 28.43 13.12
C TRP A 8 5.50 28.47 14.26
N LEU A 9 5.25 27.73 15.34
CA LEU A 9 6.10 27.72 16.54
C LEU A 9 7.27 26.73 16.43
N ALA A 10 7.14 25.65 15.63
CA ALA A 10 8.20 24.71 15.37
C ALA A 10 8.10 24.26 13.89
N PRO A 11 8.61 25.05 12.95
CA PRO A 11 8.55 24.73 11.54
C PRO A 11 9.33 23.44 11.25
N TYR A 12 8.73 22.54 10.47
CA TYR A 12 9.45 21.38 9.96
C TYR A 12 10.70 21.83 9.20
N SER A 13 11.80 21.11 9.37
CA SER A 13 12.95 21.23 8.48
C SER A 13 12.89 20.12 7.44
N CYS A 14 13.31 20.44 6.23
CA CYS A 14 13.35 19.49 5.13
C CYS A 14 14.27 18.31 5.47
N TYR A 15 13.74 17.09 5.46
CA TYR A 15 14.46 15.85 5.76
C TYR A 15 15.68 15.60 4.87
N SER A 16 15.73 16.24 3.70
CA SER A 16 16.84 16.09 2.77
C SER A 16 17.89 17.20 2.87
N CYS A 17 17.49 18.49 3.03
CA CYS A 17 18.43 19.61 2.97
C CYS A 17 18.38 20.56 4.18
N GLY A 18 17.58 20.28 5.20
CA GLY A 18 17.46 21.07 6.42
C GLY A 18 16.71 22.41 6.29
N ARG A 19 16.25 22.82 5.10
CA ARG A 19 15.51 24.09 4.93
C ARG A 19 14.22 24.09 5.75
N LEU A 20 13.98 25.16 6.49
CA LEU A 20 12.79 25.31 7.31
C LEU A 20 11.50 25.48 6.47
N GLY A 21 10.37 25.07 7.02
CA GLY A 21 9.02 25.34 6.52
C GLY A 21 8.25 24.11 6.05
N GLN A 22 8.90 23.06 5.57
CA GLN A 22 8.26 21.84 5.03
C GLN A 22 9.09 20.60 5.31
N GLY A 23 8.47 19.44 5.48
CA GLY A 23 9.17 18.16 5.63
C GLY A 23 9.94 17.75 4.37
N LEU A 24 9.41 18.10 3.17
CA LEU A 24 10.16 18.09 1.91
C LEU A 24 9.97 19.40 1.18
N CYS A 25 11.03 20.18 0.99
CA CYS A 25 10.95 21.36 0.15
C CYS A 25 10.74 20.98 -1.32
N PRO A 26 10.16 21.85 -2.17
CA PRO A 26 9.82 21.51 -3.57
C PRO A 26 11.01 20.97 -4.36
N LYS A 27 12.22 21.54 -4.18
CA LYS A 27 13.45 21.08 -4.86
C LYS A 27 13.80 19.66 -4.48
N CYS A 28 13.82 19.33 -3.18
CA CYS A 28 14.16 17.99 -2.70
C CYS A 28 13.08 16.97 -3.07
N LYS A 29 11.78 17.36 -2.99
CA LYS A 29 10.67 16.52 -3.42
C LYS A 29 10.79 16.14 -4.90
N ASN A 30 11.04 17.10 -5.78
CA ASN A 30 11.22 16.85 -7.20
C ASN A 30 12.44 15.97 -7.48
N ASN A 31 13.55 16.18 -6.80
CA ASN A 31 14.74 15.34 -6.93
C ASN A 31 14.45 13.89 -6.54
N ILE A 32 13.75 13.66 -5.41
CA ILE A 32 13.35 12.32 -4.98
C ILE A 32 12.43 11.68 -6.03
N ILE A 33 11.42 12.39 -6.50
CA ILE A 33 10.49 11.88 -7.51
C ILE A 33 11.24 11.49 -8.80
N ASN A 34 12.14 12.34 -9.29
CA ASN A 34 12.93 12.06 -10.49
C ASN A 34 13.82 10.81 -10.31
N GLN A 35 14.45 10.66 -9.14
CA GLN A 35 15.25 9.47 -8.83
C GLN A 35 14.38 8.21 -8.80
N LEU A 36 13.19 8.26 -8.17
CA LEU A 36 12.27 7.14 -8.10
C LEU A 36 11.75 6.71 -9.48
N GLN A 37 11.53 7.66 -10.38
CA GLN A 37 11.08 7.38 -11.76
C GLN A 37 12.17 6.75 -12.64
N GLN A 38 13.44 6.91 -12.29
CA GLN A 38 14.58 6.29 -12.98
C GLN A 38 14.90 4.88 -12.48
N LEU A 39 14.40 4.50 -11.30
CA LEU A 39 14.60 3.15 -10.79
C LEU A 39 13.86 2.15 -11.69
N PRO A 40 14.51 1.03 -12.07
CA PRO A 40 13.78 -0.08 -12.66
C PRO A 40 12.69 -0.48 -11.69
N TYR A 41 11.47 -0.67 -12.18
CA TYR A 41 10.26 -1.00 -11.40
C TYR A 41 10.61 -1.77 -10.13
N PRO A 42 10.39 -1.19 -8.93
CA PRO A 42 10.76 -1.83 -7.69
C PRO A 42 10.01 -3.15 -7.59
N PHE A 43 10.76 -4.21 -7.65
CA PHE A 43 10.24 -5.56 -7.68
C PHE A 43 10.12 -6.04 -6.25
N VAL A 44 8.89 -6.12 -5.74
CA VAL A 44 8.68 -6.75 -4.44
C VAL A 44 8.65 -8.26 -4.62
N GLU A 45 9.71 -8.91 -4.26
CA GLU A 45 9.74 -10.37 -4.09
C GLU A 45 9.01 -10.74 -2.79
N THR A 46 7.68 -10.61 -2.77
CA THR A 46 6.85 -11.08 -1.64
C THR A 46 6.44 -12.54 -1.79
N ARG A 47 6.83 -13.19 -2.88
CA ARG A 47 6.53 -14.59 -3.11
C ARG A 47 7.47 -15.45 -2.29
N GLN A 48 7.02 -15.84 -1.12
CA GLN A 48 7.64 -16.97 -0.41
C GLN A 48 7.24 -18.25 -1.12
N ALA A 49 8.21 -19.16 -1.32
CA ALA A 49 7.93 -20.48 -1.87
C ALA A 49 6.82 -21.16 -1.07
N GLY A 50 5.76 -21.63 -1.75
CA GLY A 50 4.63 -22.31 -1.12
C GLY A 50 3.51 -21.43 -0.58
N VAL A 51 3.56 -20.09 -0.76
CA VAL A 51 2.47 -19.20 -0.35
C VAL A 51 1.72 -18.68 -1.58
N SER A 52 0.41 -18.94 -1.64
CA SER A 52 -0.45 -18.38 -2.68
C SER A 52 -0.55 -16.85 -2.55
N VAL A 53 -0.38 -16.14 -3.66
CA VAL A 53 -0.49 -14.69 -3.74
C VAL A 53 -1.86 -14.33 -4.32
N TYR A 54 -2.59 -13.42 -3.66
CA TYR A 54 -3.96 -13.06 -3.98
C TYR A 54 -4.10 -11.70 -4.68
N TYR A 55 -2.99 -11.02 -4.98
CA TYR A 55 -2.97 -9.79 -5.79
C TYR A 55 -2.32 -10.04 -7.16
N ASP A 56 -2.72 -9.25 -8.16
CA ASP A 56 -2.25 -9.37 -9.54
C ASP A 56 -0.95 -8.63 -9.77
N ALA A 57 -0.80 -7.47 -9.14
CA ALA A 57 0.41 -6.66 -9.22
C ALA A 57 0.66 -5.91 -7.92
N ILE A 58 1.94 -5.64 -7.67
CA ILE A 58 2.39 -4.79 -6.58
C ILE A 58 3.38 -3.75 -7.07
N TRP A 59 3.23 -2.53 -6.57
CA TRP A 59 4.16 -1.43 -6.76
C TRP A 59 4.60 -0.90 -5.42
N THR A 60 5.91 -0.77 -5.24
CA THR A 60 6.50 -0.10 -4.08
C THR A 60 7.32 1.08 -4.55
N VAL A 61 7.14 2.24 -3.91
CA VAL A 61 7.80 3.48 -4.32
C VAL A 61 9.29 3.42 -4.04
N ALA A 62 9.69 2.94 -2.86
CA ALA A 62 11.10 2.92 -2.47
C ALA A 62 11.44 1.77 -1.50
N PRO A 63 12.72 1.37 -1.40
CA PRO A 63 13.19 0.58 -0.29
C PRO A 63 13.07 1.36 1.03
N ARG A 64 12.95 0.64 2.16
CA ARG A 64 12.88 1.25 3.51
C ARG A 64 14.24 1.76 3.95
N GLN A 65 14.66 2.87 3.36
CA GLN A 65 15.91 3.56 3.69
C GLN A 65 15.83 5.05 3.34
N GLY A 66 16.69 5.85 3.94
CA GLY A 66 16.81 7.28 3.67
C GLY A 66 15.57 8.10 4.02
N VAL A 67 15.46 9.26 3.39
CA VAL A 67 14.49 10.32 3.72
C VAL A 67 13.04 9.84 3.79
N LEU A 68 12.61 8.99 2.89
CA LEU A 68 11.22 8.50 2.89
C LEU A 68 10.95 7.55 4.06
N ALA A 69 11.94 6.76 4.48
CA ALA A 69 11.82 5.89 5.65
C ALA A 69 11.70 6.71 6.92
N ASP A 70 12.57 7.71 7.10
CA ASP A 70 12.54 8.62 8.26
C ASP A 70 11.20 9.36 8.35
N MET A 71 10.67 9.85 7.22
CA MET A 71 9.37 10.50 7.16
C MET A 71 8.22 9.56 7.54
N VAL A 72 8.22 8.32 7.05
CA VAL A 72 7.18 7.34 7.39
C VAL A 72 7.25 6.97 8.87
N ASP A 73 8.44 6.79 9.42
CA ASP A 73 8.63 6.46 10.83
C ASP A 73 8.19 7.64 11.72
N ASP A 74 8.50 8.88 11.36
CA ASP A 74 8.05 10.07 12.10
C ASP A 74 6.53 10.29 12.03
N VAL A 75 5.91 9.98 10.91
CA VAL A 75 4.45 9.97 10.82
C VAL A 75 3.86 8.91 11.74
N LYS A 76 4.50 7.72 11.84
CA LYS A 76 4.02 6.60 12.66
C LYS A 76 4.27 6.78 14.15
N PHE A 77 5.43 7.26 14.52
CA PHE A 77 5.91 7.22 15.90
C PHE A 77 5.98 8.60 16.57
N ALA A 78 6.26 9.64 15.80
CA ALA A 78 6.35 11.02 16.31
C ALA A 78 5.07 11.85 16.05
N ALA A 79 4.00 11.24 15.51
CA ALA A 79 2.72 11.89 15.23
C ALA A 79 2.80 13.16 14.34
N LYS A 80 3.84 13.27 13.49
CA LYS A 80 4.04 14.40 12.57
C LYS A 80 3.09 14.30 11.36
N ARG A 81 1.81 14.60 11.59
CA ARG A 81 0.71 14.41 10.63
C ARG A 81 0.91 15.16 9.31
N GLY A 82 1.56 16.33 9.34
CA GLY A 82 1.85 17.12 8.16
C GLY A 82 2.64 16.37 7.10
N LEU A 83 3.57 15.51 7.51
CA LEU A 83 4.40 14.70 6.60
C LEU A 83 3.60 13.69 5.78
N ALA A 84 2.49 13.20 6.31
CA ALA A 84 1.67 12.22 5.60
C ALA A 84 1.08 12.77 4.30
N LYS A 85 0.85 14.09 4.22
CA LYS A 85 0.44 14.75 2.97
C LYS A 85 1.57 14.74 1.95
N GLU A 86 2.78 15.06 2.38
CA GLU A 86 3.96 15.09 1.50
C GLU A 86 4.33 13.69 0.99
N LEU A 87 4.27 12.68 1.86
CA LEU A 87 4.42 11.28 1.45
C LEU A 87 3.37 10.87 0.41
N ALA A 88 2.12 11.30 0.60
CA ALA A 88 1.06 11.02 -0.36
C ALA A 88 1.28 11.71 -1.72
N ASP A 89 1.88 12.90 -1.73
CA ASP A 89 2.25 13.59 -2.98
C ASP A 89 3.38 12.84 -3.70
N VAL A 90 4.40 12.37 -2.97
CA VAL A 90 5.48 11.54 -3.53
C VAL A 90 4.92 10.23 -4.07
N LEU A 91 4.06 9.55 -3.31
CA LEU A 91 3.39 8.32 -3.74
C LEU A 91 2.62 8.54 -5.05
N ALA A 92 1.78 9.57 -5.09
CA ALA A 92 0.99 9.89 -6.28
C ALA A 92 1.86 10.26 -7.50
N ALA A 93 3.01 10.87 -7.28
CA ALA A 93 3.94 11.23 -8.34
C ALA A 93 4.76 10.04 -8.87
N ALA A 94 5.12 9.08 -8.02
CA ALA A 94 5.98 7.94 -8.36
C ALA A 94 5.22 6.67 -8.76
N ALA A 95 3.95 6.53 -8.36
CA ALA A 95 3.13 5.35 -8.64
C ALA A 95 2.54 5.34 -10.06
N PRO A 96 2.00 4.21 -10.54
CA PRO A 96 1.29 4.14 -11.82
C PRO A 96 0.20 5.19 -11.96
N LYS A 97 0.14 5.87 -13.11
CA LYS A 97 -0.74 7.03 -13.33
C LYS A 97 -2.12 6.67 -13.88
N SER A 98 -2.30 5.42 -14.28
CA SER A 98 -3.55 4.97 -14.89
C SER A 98 -3.83 3.49 -14.59
N VAL A 99 -5.08 3.10 -14.76
CA VAL A 99 -5.49 1.69 -14.67
C VAL A 99 -4.81 0.83 -15.73
N GLN A 100 -4.57 1.40 -16.92
CA GLN A 100 -3.85 0.72 -17.99
C GLN A 100 -2.41 0.39 -17.59
N GLU A 101 -1.73 1.28 -16.87
CA GLU A 101 -0.40 1.00 -16.33
C GLU A 101 -0.43 -0.14 -15.29
N TRP A 102 -1.44 -0.17 -14.42
CA TRP A 102 -1.65 -1.28 -13.49
C TRP A 102 -1.88 -2.60 -14.21
N ARG A 103 -2.71 -2.62 -15.26
CA ARG A 103 -2.95 -3.82 -16.09
C ARG A 103 -1.67 -4.28 -16.81
N ARG A 104 -0.85 -3.35 -17.34
CA ARG A 104 0.45 -3.66 -17.94
C ARG A 104 1.41 -4.24 -16.92
N LEU A 105 1.47 -3.67 -15.73
CA LEU A 105 2.29 -4.15 -14.62
C LEU A 105 1.89 -5.57 -14.19
N ALA A 106 0.61 -5.85 -14.06
CA ALA A 106 0.10 -7.18 -13.72
C ALA A 106 0.53 -8.23 -14.75
N LYS A 107 0.40 -7.94 -16.05
CA LYS A 107 0.86 -8.82 -17.13
C LYS A 107 2.37 -9.05 -17.04
N ALA A 108 3.17 -8.00 -16.83
CA ALA A 108 4.62 -8.11 -16.74
C ALA A 108 5.08 -8.92 -15.53
N GLN A 109 4.44 -8.74 -14.38
CA GLN A 109 4.76 -9.49 -13.15
C GLN A 109 4.35 -10.97 -13.25
N SER A 110 3.21 -11.25 -13.87
CA SER A 110 2.77 -12.63 -14.15
C SER A 110 3.72 -13.35 -15.10
N TYR A 111 4.16 -12.69 -16.17
CA TYR A 111 5.13 -13.26 -17.12
C TYR A 111 6.48 -13.59 -16.47
N ARG A 112 7.03 -12.66 -15.68
CA ARG A 112 8.28 -12.89 -14.92
C ARG A 112 8.14 -14.01 -13.90
N ALA A 113 6.98 -14.12 -13.26
CA ALA A 113 6.68 -15.21 -12.35
C ALA A 113 6.67 -16.56 -13.10
N ALA A 114 5.99 -16.65 -14.23
CA ALA A 114 5.97 -17.85 -15.06
C ALA A 114 7.38 -18.29 -15.50
N GLN A 115 8.22 -17.37 -15.97
CA GLN A 115 9.60 -17.69 -16.36
C GLN A 115 10.46 -18.25 -15.22
N ARG A 116 10.27 -17.79 -13.97
CA ARG A 116 10.98 -18.33 -12.80
C ARG A 116 10.50 -19.73 -12.40
N TYR A 117 9.24 -20.06 -12.68
CA TYR A 117 8.62 -21.33 -12.34
C TYR A 117 8.72 -22.41 -13.45
N THR A 118 9.10 -22.04 -14.69
CA THR A 118 9.27 -23.02 -15.79
C THR A 118 10.45 -23.97 -15.56
N LEU A 119 11.22 -23.79 -14.49
CA LEU A 119 12.18 -24.78 -14.00
C LEU A 119 11.57 -25.77 -12.99
N GLN A 120 10.30 -25.61 -12.58
CA GLN A 120 9.60 -26.54 -11.69
C GLN A 120 8.11 -26.58 -12.03
N SER A 121 7.74 -27.65 -12.75
CA SER A 121 6.39 -28.23 -12.93
C SER A 121 5.26 -27.38 -13.53
N SER A 122 4.63 -28.03 -14.49
CA SER A 122 3.40 -27.81 -15.23
C SER A 122 2.14 -27.56 -14.38
N SER A 123 1.25 -26.78 -14.99
CA SER A 123 -0.21 -26.69 -14.80
C SER A 123 -0.74 -26.08 -13.50
N GLU A 124 -1.20 -24.82 -13.65
CA GLU A 124 -2.52 -24.42 -13.16
C GLU A 124 -3.00 -23.19 -13.93
N GLY A 125 -4.23 -23.27 -14.41
CA GLY A 125 -4.79 -22.45 -15.46
C GLY A 125 -4.93 -20.96 -15.15
N ALA A 126 -4.59 -20.15 -16.12
CA ALA A 126 -5.03 -18.76 -16.21
C ALA A 126 -6.55 -18.74 -16.33
N ARG A 127 -7.23 -18.21 -15.33
CA ARG A 127 -8.66 -17.92 -15.42
C ARG A 127 -8.85 -16.72 -16.36
N SER A 128 -9.31 -17.02 -17.57
CA SER A 128 -9.91 -16.03 -18.46
C SER A 128 -11.34 -15.80 -18.00
N ASP A 129 -11.56 -14.84 -17.11
CA ASP A 129 -12.92 -14.38 -16.84
C ASP A 129 -13.10 -13.01 -17.50
N ASN A 130 -14.01 -12.99 -18.51
CA ASN A 130 -14.29 -11.84 -19.38
C ASN A 130 -15.33 -10.87 -18.82
N SER A 131 -15.60 -10.88 -17.51
CA SER A 131 -16.56 -9.99 -16.85
C SER A 131 -15.93 -8.92 -15.95
N VAL A 132 -14.77 -8.38 -16.35
CA VAL A 132 -14.15 -7.28 -15.61
C VAL A 132 -14.94 -6.01 -15.86
N THR A 133 -15.66 -5.52 -14.86
CA THR A 133 -16.26 -4.18 -14.91
C THR A 133 -15.14 -3.14 -14.95
N ASP A 134 -15.39 -1.99 -15.58
CA ASP A 134 -14.42 -0.88 -15.56
C ASP A 134 -14.38 -0.15 -14.21
N ASP A 135 -15.10 -0.63 -13.22
CA ASP A 135 -15.16 -0.06 -11.89
C ASP A 135 -13.86 -0.30 -11.13
N VAL A 136 -13.13 0.77 -10.91
CA VAL A 136 -11.87 0.76 -10.15
C VAL A 136 -12.06 1.51 -8.85
N ILE A 137 -11.72 0.89 -7.73
CA ILE A 137 -11.86 1.47 -6.40
C ILE A 137 -10.53 1.44 -5.68
N VAL A 138 -10.14 2.61 -5.17
CA VAL A 138 -8.96 2.73 -4.30
C VAL A 138 -9.39 2.52 -2.84
N THR A 139 -8.69 1.65 -2.15
CA THR A 139 -8.91 1.35 -0.74
C THR A 139 -7.59 1.24 0.02
N TRP A 140 -7.63 0.99 1.32
CA TRP A 140 -6.44 0.89 2.16
C TRP A 140 -6.55 -0.22 3.18
N VAL A 141 -5.38 -0.65 3.68
CA VAL A 141 -5.31 -1.56 4.84
C VAL A 141 -5.67 -0.75 6.10
N PRO A 142 -6.77 -1.07 6.81
CA PRO A 142 -7.18 -0.29 7.97
C PRO A 142 -6.21 -0.47 9.14
N THR A 143 -5.73 0.66 9.66
CA THR A 143 -4.90 0.71 10.86
C THR A 143 -5.75 0.39 12.11
N ALA A 144 -5.15 -0.24 13.12
CA ALA A 144 -5.83 -0.49 14.39
C ALA A 144 -6.28 0.84 15.04
N LEU A 145 -7.50 0.88 15.58
CA LEU A 145 -8.07 2.09 16.18
C LEU A 145 -7.21 2.66 17.31
N SER A 146 -6.55 1.79 18.11
CA SER A 146 -5.58 2.22 19.12
C SER A 146 -4.44 3.03 18.54
N HIS A 147 -3.88 2.59 17.42
CA HIS A 147 -2.81 3.31 16.72
C HIS A 147 -3.33 4.59 16.06
N VAL A 148 -4.55 4.59 15.51
CA VAL A 148 -5.15 5.80 14.97
C VAL A 148 -5.38 6.85 16.08
N ARG A 149 -5.84 6.42 17.26
CA ARG A 149 -6.00 7.31 18.41
C ARG A 149 -4.67 7.89 18.89
N GLN A 150 -3.64 7.06 18.98
CA GLN A 150 -2.29 7.48 19.40
C GLN A 150 -1.64 8.43 18.39
N ARG A 151 -1.74 8.12 17.09
CA ARG A 151 -1.08 8.88 15.99
C ARG A 151 -1.95 10.03 15.48
N GLY A 152 -3.27 9.96 15.75
CA GLY A 152 -4.28 10.93 15.33
C GLY A 152 -4.61 10.92 13.85
N VAL A 153 -4.03 10.00 13.07
CA VAL A 153 -4.29 9.84 11.64
C VAL A 153 -4.15 8.38 11.20
N ASP A 154 -4.97 7.97 10.25
CA ASP A 154 -4.79 6.72 9.50
C ASP A 154 -4.01 7.05 8.23
N HIS A 155 -2.73 6.68 8.20
CA HIS A 155 -1.80 7.03 7.13
C HIS A 155 -2.21 6.39 5.82
N ALA A 156 -2.49 5.08 5.82
CA ALA A 156 -2.89 4.35 4.63
C ALA A 156 -4.15 4.95 4.01
N LYS A 157 -5.12 5.39 4.83
CA LYS A 157 -6.31 6.12 4.40
C LYS A 157 -5.96 7.45 3.70
N LEU A 158 -5.03 8.22 4.29
CA LEU A 158 -4.62 9.50 3.71
C LEU A 158 -3.91 9.32 2.37
N LEU A 159 -2.98 8.36 2.30
CA LEU A 159 -2.29 7.96 1.08
C LEU A 159 -3.29 7.53 -0.01
N ALA A 160 -4.22 6.64 0.34
CA ALA A 160 -5.23 6.13 -0.58
C ALA A 160 -6.13 7.24 -1.16
N ARG A 161 -6.63 8.14 -0.30
CA ARG A 161 -7.48 9.25 -0.73
C ARG A 161 -6.74 10.23 -1.65
N ARG A 162 -5.47 10.47 -1.38
CA ARG A 162 -4.66 11.37 -2.21
C ARG A 162 -4.36 10.76 -3.56
N TYR A 163 -3.96 9.49 -3.59
CA TYR A 163 -3.70 8.76 -4.82
C TYR A 163 -4.96 8.60 -5.67
N ALA A 164 -6.09 8.23 -5.06
CA ALA A 164 -7.39 8.16 -5.74
C ALA A 164 -7.76 9.48 -6.42
N ARG A 165 -7.56 10.60 -5.71
CA ARG A 165 -7.83 11.94 -6.26
C ARG A 165 -6.91 12.25 -7.45
N HIS A 166 -5.65 11.83 -7.40
CA HIS A 166 -4.71 12.00 -8.51
C HIS A 166 -5.15 11.22 -9.75
N LEU A 167 -5.76 10.06 -9.58
CA LEU A 167 -6.29 9.23 -10.68
C LEU A 167 -7.73 9.59 -11.11
N GLY A 168 -8.42 10.48 -10.39
CA GLY A 168 -9.86 10.73 -10.60
C GLY A 168 -10.74 9.54 -10.20
N LEU A 169 -10.28 8.66 -9.30
CA LEU A 169 -10.97 7.43 -8.90
C LEU A 169 -11.67 7.58 -7.54
N PRO A 170 -12.76 6.80 -7.30
CA PRO A 170 -13.38 6.74 -5.99
C PRO A 170 -12.45 6.08 -4.96
N SER A 171 -12.46 6.59 -3.72
CA SER A 171 -11.81 5.95 -2.59
C SER A 171 -12.82 5.56 -1.52
N ARG A 172 -12.82 4.29 -1.11
CA ARG A 172 -13.77 3.73 -0.14
C ARG A 172 -13.05 2.88 0.90
N GLN A 173 -13.57 2.86 2.13
CA GLN A 173 -13.12 1.92 3.15
C GLN A 173 -13.85 0.58 2.93
N LEU A 174 -13.24 -0.30 2.17
CA LEU A 174 -13.82 -1.61 1.87
C LEU A 174 -13.53 -2.66 2.94
N LEU A 175 -12.42 -2.50 3.68
CA LEU A 175 -12.01 -3.42 4.75
C LEU A 175 -12.32 -2.85 6.12
N VAL A 176 -12.67 -3.74 7.03
CA VAL A 176 -12.69 -3.51 8.47
C VAL A 176 -11.67 -4.42 9.15
N ARG A 177 -11.00 -3.90 10.17
CA ARG A 177 -10.13 -4.70 11.02
C ARG A 177 -10.99 -5.34 12.10
N ARG A 178 -10.95 -6.66 12.21
CA ARG A 178 -11.60 -7.40 13.30
C ARG A 178 -10.78 -7.23 14.58
N HIS A 179 -11.46 -6.98 15.69
CA HIS A 179 -10.81 -7.02 17.00
C HIS A 179 -10.39 -8.45 17.29
N GLN A 180 -9.08 -8.71 17.19
CA GLN A 180 -8.49 -9.89 17.82
C GLN A 180 -8.05 -9.47 19.22
N LEU A 181 -8.47 -10.24 20.22
CA LEU A 181 -7.82 -10.23 21.53
C LEU A 181 -6.33 -10.47 21.27
N ALA A 182 -5.52 -9.45 21.61
CA ALA A 182 -4.10 -9.47 21.35
C ALA A 182 -3.46 -10.63 22.15
N GLN A 183 -3.27 -11.76 21.51
CA GLN A 183 -2.27 -12.71 21.97
C GLN A 183 -0.91 -12.08 21.65
N LYS A 184 -0.27 -11.56 22.70
CA LYS A 184 0.95 -10.74 22.65
C LYS A 184 2.20 -11.47 22.16
N THR A 185 2.12 -12.76 21.80
CA THR A 185 3.28 -13.59 21.48
C THR A 185 3.05 -14.41 20.22
N ALA A 186 3.15 -13.75 19.06
CA ALA A 186 3.31 -14.50 17.82
C ALA A 186 4.79 -14.80 17.59
N GLU A 187 5.27 -15.91 18.10
CA GLU A 187 6.69 -16.33 18.04
C GLU A 187 7.10 -16.89 16.68
N SER A 188 6.14 -17.35 15.84
CA SER A 188 6.45 -17.93 14.54
C SER A 188 5.88 -17.16 13.34
N ARG A 189 6.51 -17.31 12.15
CA ARG A 189 6.02 -16.80 10.87
C ARG A 189 4.62 -17.32 10.53
N GLN A 190 4.33 -18.60 10.85
CA GLN A 190 3.02 -19.23 10.60
C GLN A 190 1.92 -18.62 11.46
N GLN A 191 2.21 -18.30 12.72
CA GLN A 191 1.24 -17.64 13.61
C GLN A 191 0.92 -16.22 13.11
N ARG A 192 1.91 -15.46 12.62
CA ARG A 192 1.67 -14.14 12.02
C ARG A 192 0.81 -14.22 10.77
N ALA A 193 1.02 -15.23 9.92
CA ALA A 193 0.19 -15.46 8.73
C ALA A 193 -1.26 -15.76 9.10
N ARG A 194 -1.51 -16.67 10.07
CA ARG A 194 -2.86 -16.98 10.58
C ARG A 194 -3.54 -15.78 11.24
N GLN A 195 -2.81 -14.99 12.02
CA GLN A 195 -3.33 -13.77 12.64
C GLN A 195 -3.70 -12.71 11.56
N ALA A 196 -2.88 -12.54 10.52
CA ALA A 196 -3.19 -11.65 9.43
C ALA A 196 -4.46 -12.09 8.68
N ASP A 197 -4.64 -13.39 8.45
CA ASP A 197 -5.76 -13.95 7.69
C ASP A 197 -7.14 -13.69 8.37
N THR A 198 -7.16 -13.67 9.69
CA THR A 198 -8.38 -13.37 10.47
C THR A 198 -8.53 -11.90 10.85
N ALA A 199 -7.49 -11.09 10.67
CA ALA A 199 -7.47 -9.69 11.08
C ALA A 199 -8.39 -8.78 10.27
N TYR A 200 -8.74 -9.15 9.04
CA TYR A 200 -9.49 -8.31 8.12
C TYR A 200 -10.74 -9.01 7.60
N ALA A 201 -11.74 -8.20 7.27
CA ALA A 201 -12.93 -8.64 6.53
C ALA A 201 -13.40 -7.50 5.60
N VAL A 202 -14.02 -7.86 4.48
CA VAL A 202 -14.79 -6.88 3.70
C VAL A 202 -16.00 -6.46 4.53
N ALA A 203 -16.22 -5.15 4.66
CA ALA A 203 -17.36 -4.62 5.38
C ALA A 203 -18.67 -5.10 4.73
N PRO A 204 -19.66 -5.63 5.48
CA PRO A 204 -20.83 -6.25 4.89
C PRO A 204 -21.56 -5.38 3.87
N HIS A 205 -21.73 -4.09 4.16
CA HIS A 205 -22.38 -3.10 3.30
C HIS A 205 -21.52 -2.65 2.11
N GLN A 206 -20.27 -3.11 2.02
CA GLN A 206 -19.34 -2.80 0.92
C GLN A 206 -19.16 -3.96 -0.07
N LYS A 207 -19.72 -5.14 0.20
CA LYS A 207 -19.52 -6.33 -0.67
C LYS A 207 -19.97 -6.08 -2.12
N GLY A 208 -21.07 -5.36 -2.32
CA GLY A 208 -21.56 -5.02 -3.66
C GLY A 208 -20.59 -4.15 -4.47
N TYR A 209 -19.75 -3.34 -3.80
CA TYR A 209 -18.72 -2.55 -4.47
C TYR A 209 -17.46 -3.36 -4.80
N VAL A 210 -17.26 -4.51 -4.18
CA VAL A 210 -16.08 -5.34 -4.41
C VAL A 210 -16.30 -6.33 -5.55
N SER A 211 -17.51 -6.88 -5.66
CA SER A 211 -17.83 -7.90 -6.66
C SER A 211 -17.68 -7.35 -8.07
N GLY A 212 -16.86 -8.01 -8.90
CA GLY A 212 -16.54 -7.62 -10.28
C GLY A 212 -15.57 -6.45 -10.43
N SER A 213 -15.27 -5.71 -9.36
CA SER A 213 -14.44 -4.50 -9.42
C SER A 213 -12.94 -4.78 -9.42
N GLN A 214 -12.17 -3.81 -9.91
CA GLN A 214 -10.73 -3.76 -9.77
C GLN A 214 -10.38 -2.95 -8.52
N ILE A 215 -9.60 -3.53 -7.63
CA ILE A 215 -9.25 -2.92 -6.34
C ILE A 215 -7.79 -2.47 -6.37
N ILE A 216 -7.52 -1.22 -6.00
CA ILE A 216 -6.18 -0.72 -5.71
C ILE A 216 -6.06 -0.59 -4.19
N LEU A 217 -5.33 -1.53 -3.57
CA LEU A 217 -5.09 -1.60 -2.13
C LEU A 217 -3.82 -0.85 -1.76
N ILE A 218 -3.93 0.11 -0.84
CA ILE A 218 -2.80 0.94 -0.41
C ILE A 218 -2.41 0.62 1.04
N ASP A 219 -1.09 0.54 1.27
CA ASP A 219 -0.48 0.49 2.60
C ASP A 219 0.77 1.40 2.63
N ASP A 220 1.33 1.66 3.80
CA ASP A 220 2.51 2.50 3.94
C ASP A 220 3.82 1.70 3.80
N ILE A 221 3.92 0.52 4.40
CA ILE A 221 5.11 -0.34 4.37
C ILE A 221 4.74 -1.79 4.11
N ILE A 222 5.43 -2.41 3.19
CA ILE A 222 5.43 -3.86 3.07
C ILE A 222 6.70 -4.44 3.71
N THR A 223 6.51 -5.43 4.60
CA THR A 223 7.59 -6.21 5.23
C THR A 223 7.57 -7.63 4.68
N THR A 224 6.84 -8.53 5.30
CA THR A 224 6.67 -9.93 4.86
C THR A 224 5.53 -10.10 3.86
N GLY A 225 4.70 -9.08 3.64
CA GLY A 225 3.55 -9.13 2.75
C GLY A 225 2.31 -9.88 3.29
N TYR A 226 2.38 -10.51 4.46
CA TYR A 226 1.23 -11.26 5.00
C TYR A 226 -0.03 -10.42 5.16
N THR A 227 0.08 -9.21 5.69
CA THR A 227 -1.03 -8.27 5.86
C THR A 227 -1.71 -7.95 4.54
N ILE A 228 -0.92 -7.60 3.55
CA ILE A 228 -1.38 -7.24 2.20
C ILE A 228 -2.02 -8.45 1.52
N ASN A 229 -1.37 -9.62 1.61
CA ASN A 229 -1.87 -10.84 1.00
C ASN A 229 -3.18 -11.30 1.64
N ALA A 230 -3.31 -11.22 2.97
CA ALA A 230 -4.54 -11.52 3.68
C ALA A 230 -5.67 -10.55 3.29
N ALA A 231 -5.40 -9.26 3.18
CA ALA A 231 -6.36 -8.26 2.71
C ALA A 231 -6.79 -8.52 1.26
N ALA A 232 -5.84 -8.80 0.36
CA ALA A 232 -6.10 -9.14 -1.03
C ALA A 232 -6.97 -10.41 -1.16
N ARG A 233 -6.67 -11.44 -0.34
CA ARG A 233 -7.49 -12.64 -0.27
C ARG A 233 -8.95 -12.33 0.07
N LYS A 234 -9.22 -11.43 1.04
CA LYS A 234 -10.59 -11.04 1.40
C LYS A 234 -11.32 -10.37 0.24
N PHE A 235 -10.63 -9.61 -0.59
CA PHE A 235 -11.22 -9.06 -1.82
C PHE A 235 -11.51 -10.14 -2.84
N ARG A 236 -10.61 -11.10 -3.04
CA ARG A 236 -10.86 -12.25 -3.95
C ARG A 236 -12.03 -13.11 -3.47
N GLU A 237 -12.12 -13.40 -2.17
CA GLU A 237 -13.25 -14.12 -1.57
C GLU A 237 -14.58 -13.36 -1.74
N ALA A 238 -14.54 -12.03 -1.84
CA ALA A 238 -15.71 -11.17 -2.09
C ALA A 238 -15.99 -10.92 -3.58
N GLY A 239 -15.27 -11.58 -4.49
CA GLY A 239 -15.51 -11.53 -5.94
C GLY A 239 -14.81 -10.39 -6.67
N ALA A 240 -13.74 -9.78 -6.11
CA ALA A 240 -12.95 -8.79 -6.85
C ALA A 240 -12.33 -9.39 -8.11
N ALA A 241 -12.50 -8.71 -9.24
CA ALA A 241 -11.94 -9.14 -10.52
C ALA A 241 -10.41 -9.04 -10.54
N GLN A 242 -9.87 -7.94 -10.02
CA GLN A 242 -8.44 -7.71 -9.92
C GLN A 242 -8.09 -7.01 -8.62
N VAL A 243 -6.90 -7.29 -8.08
CA VAL A 243 -6.36 -6.64 -6.88
C VAL A 243 -4.93 -6.17 -7.17
N TYR A 244 -4.73 -4.88 -7.14
CA TYR A 244 -3.43 -4.22 -7.26
C TYR A 244 -3.00 -3.69 -5.91
N VAL A 245 -1.72 -3.67 -5.64
CA VAL A 245 -1.15 -3.22 -4.36
C VAL A 245 -0.19 -2.06 -4.58
N LEU A 246 -0.31 -1.02 -3.77
CA LEU A 246 0.59 0.13 -3.77
C LEU A 246 1.09 0.40 -2.35
N THR A 247 2.41 0.45 -2.17
CA THR A 247 3.05 0.79 -0.89
C THR A 247 4.11 1.88 -1.06
N VAL A 248 4.35 2.66 -0.02
CA VAL A 248 5.42 3.67 -0.03
C VAL A 248 6.77 2.99 0.10
N LEU A 249 6.90 2.07 1.05
CA LEU A 249 8.18 1.46 1.39
C LEU A 249 8.13 -0.07 1.37
N GLN A 250 9.27 -0.66 1.02
CA GLN A 250 9.53 -2.09 1.19
C GLN A 250 10.69 -2.29 2.16
N GLN A 251 10.49 -3.16 3.15
CA GLN A 251 11.57 -3.69 3.96
C GLN A 251 12.41 -4.64 3.11
N ILE A 252 13.69 -4.31 2.92
CA ILE A 252 14.69 -5.21 2.34
C ILE A 252 15.31 -5.97 3.50
N ASN A 253 15.32 -7.30 3.44
CA ASN A 253 16.01 -8.17 4.40
C ASN A 253 17.39 -8.52 3.88
#